data_627c9a638e6c0821a40f88b6ea32c687
#
_entry.id   627c9a638e6c0821a40f88b6ea32c687
#
_cell.length_a   1.000
_cell.length_b   1.000
_cell.length_c   1.000
_cell.angle_alpha   90.00
_cell.angle_beta   90.00
_cell.angle_gamma   90.00
#
_symmetry.space_group_name_H-M   'P 1'
#
loop_
_entity.id
_entity.type
_entity.pdbx_description
1 polymer ?
#
loop_
_entity_poly.entity_id
_entity_poly.type
_entity_poly.pdbx_seq_one_letter_code
_entity_poly.pdbx_strand_id
1 'polypeptide(L)' 'MNPVEFLKARIAEWEEKRKQAGENADFKAFEFAESEIKNYQAMLNTYEQPA' A
#
# COMPACT_ATOMS: atom_id res chain seq x y z
N MET A 1 7.93 -16.04 -4.86
CA MET A 1 6.80 -15.23 -4.37
C MET A 1 5.89 -14.88 -5.54
N ASN A 2 4.61 -15.15 -5.43
CA ASN A 2 3.69 -14.83 -6.52
C ASN A 2 3.29 -13.35 -6.46
N PRO A 3 2.69 -12.81 -7.54
CA PRO A 3 2.34 -11.39 -7.59
C PRO A 3 1.41 -10.95 -6.45
N VAL A 4 0.45 -11.78 -6.08
CA VAL A 4 -0.50 -11.44 -5.00
C VAL A 4 0.23 -11.29 -3.67
N GLU A 5 1.10 -12.24 -3.33
CA GLU A 5 1.88 -12.17 -2.09
C GLU A 5 2.80 -10.97 -2.08
N PHE A 6 3.45 -10.68 -3.21
CA PHE A 6 4.32 -9.52 -3.33
C PHE A 6 3.54 -8.22 -3.07
N LEU A 7 2.38 -8.09 -3.71
CA LEU A 7 1.57 -6.89 -3.58
C LEU A 7 1.04 -6.71 -2.16
N LYS A 8 0.60 -7.80 -1.54
CA LYS A 8 0.14 -7.74 -0.14
C LYS A 8 1.27 -7.31 0.80
N ALA A 9 2.48 -7.80 0.57
CA ALA A 9 3.64 -7.42 1.37
C ALA A 9 3.97 -5.93 1.20
N ARG A 10 3.90 -5.42 -0.04
CA ARG A 10 4.16 -4.01 -0.29
C ARG A 10 3.11 -3.12 0.36
N ILE A 11 1.84 -3.52 0.30
CA ILE A 11 0.76 -2.78 0.95
C ILE A 11 1.00 -2.71 2.45
N ALA A 12 1.37 -3.83 3.07
CA ALA A 12 1.65 -3.87 4.51
C ALA A 12 2.79 -2.92 4.88
N GLU A 13 3.86 -2.89 4.08
CA GLU A 13 4.97 -1.97 4.31
C GLU A 13 4.53 -0.51 4.26
N TRP A 14 3.73 -0.15 3.26
CA TRP A 14 3.26 1.22 3.10
C TRP A 14 2.24 1.61 4.15
N GLU A 15 1.43 0.66 4.61
CA GLU A 15 0.51 0.92 5.73
C GLU A 15 1.28 1.27 7.00
N GLU A 16 2.38 0.57 7.26
CA GLU A 16 3.24 0.89 8.41
C GLU A 16 3.89 2.27 8.25
N LYS A 17 4.38 2.57 7.07
CA LYS A 17 4.96 3.88 6.79
C LYS A 17 3.94 5.01 6.94
N ARG A 18 2.70 4.76 6.49
CA ARG A 18 1.62 5.72 6.66
C ARG A 18 1.33 5.99 8.13
N LYS A 19 1.29 4.92 8.92
CA LYS A 19 1.06 5.04 10.36
C LYS A 19 2.14 5.89 11.01
N GLN A 20 3.41 5.60 10.71
CA GLN A 20 4.53 6.36 11.26
C GLN A 20 4.48 7.82 10.84
N ALA A 21 4.16 8.08 9.59
CA ALA A 21 4.03 9.46 9.11
C ALA A 21 2.93 10.21 9.86
N GLY A 22 1.79 9.55 10.11
CA GLY A 22 0.71 10.14 10.88
C GLY A 22 1.14 10.47 12.31
N GLU A 23 1.85 9.55 12.95
CA GLU A 23 2.35 9.75 14.32
C GLU A 23 3.34 10.91 14.40
N ASN A 24 4.10 11.14 13.33
CA ASN A 24 5.10 12.21 13.26
C ASN A 24 4.54 13.51 12.66
N ALA A 25 3.26 13.53 12.33
CA ALA A 25 2.61 14.65 11.64
C ALA A 25 3.33 15.02 10.34
N ASP A 26 3.88 14.03 9.66
CA ASP A 26 4.55 14.22 8.38
C ASP A 26 3.52 14.01 7.27
N PHE A 27 2.82 15.10 6.92
CA PHE A 27 1.69 15.00 6.00
C PHE A 27 2.08 14.63 4.59
N LYS A 28 3.25 15.08 4.13
CA LYS A 28 3.71 14.72 2.78
C LYS A 28 4.01 13.23 2.68
N ALA A 29 4.69 12.68 3.68
CA ALA A 29 4.98 11.25 3.72
C ALA A 29 3.69 10.45 3.84
N PHE A 30 2.73 10.93 4.62
CA PHE A 30 1.42 10.29 4.77
C PHE A 30 0.69 10.21 3.43
N GLU A 31 0.60 11.32 2.72
CA GLU A 31 -0.06 11.37 1.42
C GLU A 31 0.63 10.47 0.40
N PHE A 32 1.96 10.48 0.41
CA PHE A 32 2.71 9.63 -0.50
C PHE A 32 2.43 8.14 -0.22
N ALA A 33 2.44 7.76 1.05
CA ALA A 33 2.15 6.38 1.44
C ALA A 33 0.74 5.97 1.02
N GLU A 34 -0.25 6.86 1.19
CA GLU A 34 -1.61 6.59 0.74
C GLU A 34 -1.70 6.36 -0.77
N SER A 35 -0.96 7.16 -1.55
CA SER A 35 -0.91 6.99 -3.00
C SER A 35 -0.35 5.63 -3.39
N GLU A 36 0.73 5.22 -2.71
CA GLU A 36 1.35 3.93 -2.98
C GLU A 36 0.40 2.77 -2.63
N ILE A 37 -0.29 2.88 -1.50
CA ILE A 37 -1.27 1.87 -1.09
C ILE A 37 -2.37 1.75 -2.16
N LYS A 38 -2.90 2.87 -2.62
CA LYS A 38 -3.95 2.85 -3.65
C LYS A 38 -3.47 2.19 -4.94
N ASN A 39 -2.23 2.49 -5.35
CA ASN A 39 -1.67 1.92 -6.57
C ASN A 39 -1.50 0.40 -6.45
N TYR A 40 -0.92 -0.05 -5.35
CA TYR A 40 -0.74 -1.49 -5.12
C TYR A 40 -2.07 -2.20 -4.93
N GLN A 41 -3.02 -1.55 -4.26
CA GLN A 41 -4.35 -2.12 -4.06
C GLN A 41 -5.08 -2.29 -5.39
N ALA A 42 -4.95 -1.34 -6.31
CA ALA A 42 -5.56 -1.45 -7.63
C ALA A 42 -4.97 -2.62 -8.40
N MET A 43 -3.64 -2.79 -8.32
CA MET A 43 -2.98 -3.94 -8.95
C MET A 43 -3.45 -5.26 -8.33
N LEU A 44 -3.54 -5.29 -7.00
CA LEU A 44 -3.98 -6.50 -6.30
C LEU A 44 -5.41 -6.87 -6.69
N ASN A 45 -6.29 -5.89 -6.79
CA ASN A 45 -7.67 -6.12 -7.19
C ASN A 45 -7.76 -6.76 -8.57
N THR A 46 -6.86 -6.38 -9.48
CA THR A 46 -6.80 -6.98 -10.81
C THR A 46 -6.54 -8.48 -10.73
N TYR A 47 -5.63 -8.89 -9.84
CA TYR A 47 -5.31 -10.31 -9.68
C TYR A 47 -6.39 -11.08 -8.93
N GLU A 48 -7.14 -10.43 -8.06
CA GLU A 48 -8.13 -11.09 -7.21
C GLU A 48 -9.55 -11.06 -7.79
N GLN A 49 -9.76 -10.38 -8.89
CA GLN A 49 -11.08 -10.35 -9.53
C GLN A 49 -11.43 -11.72 -10.09
N PRO A 50 -12.68 -12.16 -9.89
CA PRO A 50 -13.12 -13.39 -10.53
C PRO A 50 -13.15 -13.22 -12.05
N ALA A 51 -12.78 -14.28 -12.72
CA ALA A 51 -12.74 -14.28 -14.19
C ALA A 51 -14.16 -14.16 -14.78
#